data_0d94c422a7203d758f4a7659b32beebb
#
_entry.id   0d94c422a7203d758f4a7659b32beebb
#
_cell.length_a   1.000
_cell.length_b   1.000
_cell.length_c   1.000
_cell.angle_alpha   90.00
_cell.angle_beta   90.00
_cell.angle_gamma   90.00
#
_symmetry.space_group_name_H-M   'P 1'
#
loop_
_entity.id
_entity.type
_entity.pdbx_description
1 polymer ?
#
loop_
_entity_poly.entity_id
_entity_poly.type
_entity_poly.pdbx_seq_one_letter_code
_entity_poly.pdbx_strand_id
1 'polypeptide(L)'
;DDGSCTYPIYGCTDPNACNYDVLATNDDGSCEFLSCVGCTSPPITGLFVSNIIDDRVVANFDNMNTYDANGTQICRVDQLRIKYRKVGTNSWSQKNIASPTGYDATTGICNSTQKTDKNIYNLTLGTNYEWDVKVWYCGVGATGWVAGPGFSTAAECPNVANTNAYGANPTKATFSWDDSNGSYSFVRIKIRVDSISNPVLSDFIQVGGNGVTYGTYTKDKNGLTPGETYRGQGRTWCNPQGGAYNSLGWTSFG
;
A
#
# COMPACT_ATOMS: atom_id res chain seq x y z
N ASP A 1 -12.76 2.29 72.22
CA ASP A 1 -12.72 1.82 70.83
C ASP A 1 -13.36 0.40 70.83
N ASP A 2 -14.55 0.28 70.29
CA ASP A 2 -15.35 -0.95 70.29
C ASP A 2 -14.96 -1.89 69.13
N GLY A 3 -13.91 -1.56 68.37
CA GLY A 3 -13.41 -2.37 67.25
C GLY A 3 -14.32 -2.39 66.02
N SER A 4 -15.34 -1.52 65.95
CA SER A 4 -16.33 -1.50 64.87
C SER A 4 -15.94 -0.65 63.65
N CYS A 5 -14.75 0.00 63.61
CA CYS A 5 -14.29 0.74 62.46
C CYS A 5 -13.86 -0.19 61.34
N THR A 6 -14.72 -0.37 60.37
CA THR A 6 -14.35 -1.01 59.09
C THR A 6 -13.77 0.06 58.18
N TYR A 7 -12.49 -0.08 57.85
CA TYR A 7 -11.87 0.77 56.84
C TYR A 7 -12.33 0.35 55.43
N PRO A 8 -12.60 1.31 54.53
CA PRO A 8 -12.90 0.97 53.14
C PRO A 8 -11.67 0.31 52.53
N ILE A 9 -11.89 -0.86 51.93
CA ILE A 9 -10.89 -1.54 51.13
C ILE A 9 -11.14 -1.15 49.72
N TYR A 10 -10.18 -0.47 49.09
CA TYR A 10 -10.26 -0.03 47.71
C TYR A 10 -9.70 -1.11 46.79
N GLY A 11 -10.41 -1.35 45.67
CA GLY A 11 -10.04 -2.34 44.64
C GLY A 11 -11.16 -2.53 43.67
N CYS A 12 -10.99 -3.40 42.68
CA CYS A 12 -12.02 -3.72 41.72
C CYS A 12 -13.17 -4.51 42.36
N THR A 13 -14.39 -3.98 42.30
CA THR A 13 -15.59 -4.62 42.86
C THR A 13 -16.44 -5.36 41.82
N ASP A 14 -16.09 -5.36 40.54
CA ASP A 14 -16.81 -6.09 39.48
C ASP A 14 -16.33 -7.55 39.45
N PRO A 15 -17.22 -8.54 39.73
CA PRO A 15 -16.85 -9.96 39.71
C PRO A 15 -16.47 -10.51 38.34
N ASN A 16 -16.73 -9.76 37.25
CA ASN A 16 -16.30 -10.11 35.89
C ASN A 16 -14.90 -9.59 35.57
N ALA A 17 -14.33 -8.74 36.41
CA ALA A 17 -12.97 -8.24 36.19
C ALA A 17 -11.92 -9.26 36.60
N CYS A 18 -10.78 -9.23 35.94
CA CYS A 18 -9.66 -10.17 36.21
C CYS A 18 -8.98 -9.94 37.51
N ASN A 19 -8.99 -8.73 37.97
CA ASN A 19 -8.45 -8.28 39.22
C ASN A 19 -9.53 -8.03 40.29
N TYR A 20 -10.70 -8.73 40.14
CA TYR A 20 -11.74 -8.67 41.17
C TYR A 20 -11.20 -8.98 42.54
N ASP A 21 -11.37 -8.07 43.48
CA ASP A 21 -11.02 -8.26 44.86
C ASP A 21 -12.30 -8.48 45.68
N VAL A 22 -12.52 -9.69 46.08
CA VAL A 22 -13.68 -10.09 46.92
C VAL A 22 -13.75 -9.33 48.25
N LEU A 23 -12.64 -8.74 48.68
CA LEU A 23 -12.55 -7.97 49.94
C LEU A 23 -12.77 -6.46 49.68
N ALA A 24 -12.72 -6.00 48.44
CA ALA A 24 -12.97 -4.60 48.12
C ALA A 24 -14.41 -4.21 48.45
N THR A 25 -14.54 -3.13 49.21
CA THR A 25 -15.81 -2.51 49.58
C THR A 25 -16.10 -1.25 48.78
N ASN A 26 -15.06 -0.68 48.15
CA ASN A 26 -15.14 0.52 47.30
C ASN A 26 -14.38 0.30 46.00
N ASP A 27 -15.05 0.53 44.92
CA ASP A 27 -14.42 0.51 43.58
C ASP A 27 -13.46 1.71 43.44
N ASP A 28 -12.22 1.45 43.09
CA ASP A 28 -11.16 2.43 42.85
C ASP A 28 -10.94 2.70 41.37
N GLY A 29 -11.79 2.13 40.49
CA GLY A 29 -11.67 2.24 39.05
C GLY A 29 -10.55 1.40 38.43
N SER A 30 -9.95 0.48 39.22
CA SER A 30 -8.86 -0.38 38.74
C SER A 30 -9.31 -1.64 38.02
N CYS A 31 -10.65 -1.82 37.82
CA CYS A 31 -11.19 -3.02 37.20
C CYS A 31 -10.57 -3.29 35.82
N GLU A 32 -9.94 -4.44 35.68
CA GLU A 32 -9.33 -4.90 34.44
C GLU A 32 -10.11 -6.09 33.87
N PHE A 33 -10.61 -5.96 32.66
CA PHE A 33 -11.40 -7.00 32.00
C PHE A 33 -10.65 -7.74 30.90
N LEU A 34 -9.44 -7.29 30.56
CA LEU A 34 -8.67 -7.76 29.41
C LEU A 34 -7.74 -8.92 29.74
N SER A 35 -7.28 -9.04 30.98
CA SER A 35 -6.35 -10.08 31.41
C SER A 35 -7.03 -11.42 31.73
N CYS A 36 -8.36 -11.45 31.95
CA CYS A 36 -9.10 -12.67 32.29
C CYS A 36 -9.27 -13.65 31.13
N VAL A 37 -9.46 -13.11 29.94
CA VAL A 37 -9.49 -13.92 28.73
C VAL A 37 -8.18 -13.66 28.03
N GLY A 38 -7.16 -14.42 28.43
CA GLY A 38 -5.81 -14.25 27.96
C GLY A 38 -5.79 -14.31 26.42
N CYS A 39 -5.29 -13.24 25.80
CA CYS A 39 -5.00 -13.28 24.38
C CYS A 39 -4.03 -14.43 24.09
N THR A 40 -4.47 -15.41 23.30
CA THR A 40 -3.67 -16.60 22.95
C THR A 40 -2.59 -16.30 21.91
N SER A 41 -2.45 -15.04 21.51
CA SER A 41 -1.49 -14.57 20.49
C SER A 41 -1.53 -15.41 19.21
N PRO A 42 -2.70 -15.53 18.54
CA PRO A 42 -2.81 -16.37 17.37
C PRO A 42 -1.85 -15.88 16.27
N PRO A 43 -1.25 -16.80 15.49
CA PRO A 43 -0.44 -16.43 14.35
C PRO A 43 -1.31 -15.73 13.29
N ILE A 44 -0.70 -14.82 12.52
CA ILE A 44 -1.39 -14.10 11.47
C ILE A 44 -1.90 -15.04 10.37
N THR A 45 -3.07 -14.73 9.83
CA THR A 45 -3.76 -15.49 8.77
C THR A 45 -4.12 -14.61 7.58
N GLY A 46 -4.73 -15.19 6.54
CA GLY A 46 -5.22 -14.46 5.36
C GLY A 46 -4.12 -13.83 4.52
N LEU A 47 -2.92 -14.42 4.49
CA LEU A 47 -1.78 -13.84 3.77
C LEU A 47 -1.93 -14.02 2.26
N PHE A 48 -1.96 -12.91 1.52
CA PHE A 48 -1.89 -12.90 0.07
C PHE A 48 -1.31 -11.58 -0.45
N VAL A 49 -0.99 -11.51 -1.73
CA VAL A 49 -0.51 -10.30 -2.38
C VAL A 49 -1.47 -9.86 -3.47
N SER A 50 -1.62 -8.54 -3.64
CA SER A 50 -2.44 -7.93 -4.68
C SER A 50 -1.74 -6.72 -5.30
N ASN A 51 -2.31 -6.18 -6.38
CA ASN A 51 -1.81 -4.97 -7.05
C ASN A 51 -0.31 -5.04 -7.38
N ILE A 52 0.13 -6.21 -7.87
CA ILE A 52 1.52 -6.44 -8.25
C ILE A 52 1.81 -5.66 -9.53
N ILE A 53 2.79 -4.78 -9.47
CA ILE A 53 3.37 -4.10 -10.63
C ILE A 53 4.91 -4.23 -10.59
N ASP A 54 5.59 -3.51 -11.43
CA ASP A 54 7.04 -3.61 -11.60
C ASP A 54 7.87 -3.22 -10.37
N ASP A 55 7.41 -2.23 -9.60
CA ASP A 55 8.15 -1.66 -8.47
C ASP A 55 7.48 -1.83 -7.09
N ARG A 56 6.28 -2.44 -7.03
CA ARG A 56 5.50 -2.52 -5.79
C ARG A 56 4.48 -3.65 -5.77
N VAL A 57 4.01 -3.92 -4.56
CA VAL A 57 2.95 -4.89 -4.26
C VAL A 57 2.18 -4.43 -3.03
N VAL A 58 0.96 -4.90 -2.87
CA VAL A 58 0.20 -4.80 -1.62
C VAL A 58 0.22 -6.16 -0.94
N ALA A 59 0.83 -6.24 0.23
CA ALA A 59 0.72 -7.39 1.12
C ALA A 59 -0.58 -7.27 1.91
N ASN A 60 -1.40 -8.31 1.91
CA ASN A 60 -2.68 -8.37 2.60
C ASN A 60 -2.67 -9.47 3.66
N PHE A 61 -3.44 -9.27 4.72
CA PHE A 61 -3.58 -10.17 5.85
C PHE A 61 -4.86 -9.88 6.62
N ASP A 62 -5.30 -10.84 7.45
CA ASP A 62 -6.50 -10.68 8.25
C ASP A 62 -6.31 -9.66 9.38
N ASN A 63 -7.41 -9.07 9.85
CA ASN A 63 -7.45 -8.32 11.08
C ASN A 63 -7.33 -9.29 12.25
N MET A 64 -6.21 -9.22 12.97
CA MET A 64 -5.91 -10.13 14.06
C MET A 64 -6.45 -9.71 15.42
N ASN A 65 -7.22 -8.62 15.49
CA ASN A 65 -7.95 -8.30 16.72
C ASN A 65 -9.08 -9.30 16.92
N THR A 66 -9.20 -9.84 18.13
CA THR A 66 -10.25 -10.79 18.47
C THR A 66 -11.17 -10.23 19.55
N TYR A 67 -12.41 -10.69 19.55
CA TYR A 67 -13.46 -10.23 20.43
C TYR A 67 -14.21 -11.45 21.02
N ASP A 68 -14.73 -11.31 22.24
CA ASP A 68 -15.63 -12.30 22.83
C ASP A 68 -17.05 -12.17 22.27
N ALA A 69 -17.96 -13.03 22.75
CA ALA A 69 -19.35 -13.04 22.32
C ALA A 69 -20.13 -11.75 22.69
N ASN A 70 -19.61 -10.97 23.63
CA ASN A 70 -20.21 -9.71 24.08
C ASN A 70 -19.58 -8.50 23.36
N GLY A 71 -18.62 -8.72 22.45
CA GLY A 71 -17.91 -7.66 21.73
C GLY A 71 -16.75 -7.05 22.51
N THR A 72 -16.35 -7.63 23.63
CA THR A 72 -15.16 -7.20 24.38
C THR A 72 -13.91 -7.67 23.65
N GLN A 73 -12.95 -6.77 23.46
CA GLN A 73 -11.72 -7.07 22.71
C GLN A 73 -10.77 -7.93 23.56
N ILE A 74 -10.50 -9.16 23.10
CA ILE A 74 -9.61 -10.12 23.74
C ILE A 74 -8.15 -9.90 23.33
N CYS A 75 -7.87 -9.97 22.02
CA CYS A 75 -6.55 -9.66 21.47
C CYS A 75 -6.57 -8.30 20.80
N ARG A 76 -5.60 -7.46 21.11
CA ARG A 76 -5.38 -6.17 20.49
C ARG A 76 -4.04 -6.17 19.77
N VAL A 77 -4.05 -5.86 18.49
CA VAL A 77 -2.83 -5.78 17.69
C VAL A 77 -2.16 -4.43 17.89
N ASP A 78 -1.05 -4.40 18.59
CA ASP A 78 -0.23 -3.20 18.78
C ASP A 78 0.55 -2.86 17.51
N GLN A 79 1.20 -3.85 16.91
CA GLN A 79 2.05 -3.67 15.75
C GLN A 79 2.04 -4.92 14.85
N LEU A 80 2.19 -4.68 13.55
CA LEU A 80 2.59 -5.72 12.60
C LEU A 80 3.91 -5.31 11.94
N ARG A 81 4.71 -6.30 11.58
CA ARG A 81 5.93 -6.09 10.83
C ARG A 81 6.00 -7.07 9.68
N ILE A 82 6.28 -6.55 8.49
CA ILE A 82 6.59 -7.33 7.30
C ILE A 82 8.10 -7.29 7.11
N LYS A 83 8.71 -8.43 6.85
CA LYS A 83 10.03 -8.52 6.25
C LYS A 83 9.91 -9.17 4.88
N TYR A 84 10.73 -8.75 3.94
CA TYR A 84 10.73 -9.27 2.57
C TYR A 84 12.14 -9.24 1.99
N ARG A 85 12.41 -10.12 1.04
CA ARG A 85 13.68 -10.17 0.32
C ARG A 85 13.52 -10.78 -1.07
N LYS A 86 14.48 -10.56 -1.93
CA LYS A 86 14.59 -11.30 -3.18
C LYS A 86 14.90 -12.77 -2.87
N VAL A 87 14.26 -13.68 -3.57
CA VAL A 87 14.54 -15.12 -3.44
C VAL A 87 16.02 -15.38 -3.73
N GLY A 88 16.64 -16.19 -2.89
CA GLY A 88 18.08 -16.53 -3.01
C GLY A 88 19.04 -15.50 -2.40
N THR A 89 18.55 -14.46 -1.72
CA THR A 89 19.39 -13.50 -0.98
C THR A 89 19.24 -13.69 0.54
N ASN A 90 20.26 -13.25 1.30
CA ASN A 90 20.23 -13.35 2.76
C ASN A 90 19.75 -12.08 3.47
N SER A 91 19.67 -10.95 2.74
CA SER A 91 19.32 -9.65 3.33
C SER A 91 17.82 -9.40 3.32
N TRP A 92 17.24 -9.18 4.50
CA TRP A 92 15.84 -8.84 4.67
C TRP A 92 15.64 -7.32 4.78
N SER A 93 14.69 -6.80 4.02
CA SER A 93 14.12 -5.47 4.23
C SER A 93 12.89 -5.58 5.14
N GLN A 94 12.57 -4.50 5.87
CA GLN A 94 11.45 -4.50 6.80
C GLN A 94 10.54 -3.28 6.63
N LYS A 95 9.24 -3.48 6.89
CA LYS A 95 8.22 -2.43 6.99
C LYS A 95 7.36 -2.66 8.23
N ASN A 96 7.23 -1.63 9.05
CA ASN A 96 6.29 -1.63 10.16
C ASN A 96 4.93 -1.14 9.68
N ILE A 97 3.87 -1.67 10.27
CA ILE A 97 2.49 -1.29 10.03
C ILE A 97 1.95 -0.70 11.31
N ALA A 98 1.44 0.51 11.22
CA ALA A 98 1.17 1.43 12.29
C ALA A 98 2.43 1.82 13.09
N SER A 99 2.42 2.99 13.68
CA SER A 99 3.38 3.30 14.73
C SER A 99 2.89 2.56 15.97
N PRO A 100 3.69 1.69 16.56
CA PRO A 100 3.33 1.14 17.84
C PRO A 100 3.19 2.33 18.78
N THR A 101 2.00 2.53 19.32
CA THR A 101 1.82 3.49 20.42
C THR A 101 2.35 2.89 21.71
N GLY A 102 2.72 1.60 21.66
CA GLY A 102 3.17 0.82 22.77
C GLY A 102 2.04 0.45 23.72
N TYR A 103 2.24 -0.63 24.46
CA TYR A 103 1.46 -0.94 25.63
C TYR A 103 1.96 -0.05 26.78
N ASP A 104 1.10 0.81 27.29
CA ASP A 104 1.36 1.54 28.51
C ASP A 104 1.01 0.64 29.70
N ALA A 105 2.02 0.09 30.35
CA ALA A 105 1.85 -0.79 31.50
C ALA A 105 1.20 -0.10 32.70
N THR A 106 1.23 1.24 32.75
CA THR A 106 0.64 2.00 33.88
C THR A 106 -0.87 2.16 33.72
N THR A 107 -1.31 2.39 32.48
CA THR A 107 -2.73 2.64 32.18
C THR A 107 -3.43 1.43 31.56
N GLY A 108 -2.70 0.38 31.19
CA GLY A 108 -3.22 -0.77 30.45
C GLY A 108 -3.70 -0.40 29.03
N ILE A 109 -3.42 0.82 28.56
CA ILE A 109 -3.91 1.32 27.28
C ILE A 109 -3.00 0.84 26.15
N CYS A 110 -3.63 0.33 25.12
CA CYS A 110 -2.98 0.02 23.85
C CYS A 110 -3.89 0.46 22.71
N ASN A 111 -3.37 1.29 21.82
CA ASN A 111 -4.09 1.66 20.61
C ASN A 111 -3.92 0.54 19.56
N SER A 112 -4.95 -0.27 19.41
CA SER A 112 -4.91 -1.36 18.46
C SER A 112 -5.02 -0.88 17.01
N THR A 113 -4.23 -1.48 16.12
CA THR A 113 -4.36 -1.26 14.68
C THR A 113 -5.39 -2.22 14.07
N GLN A 114 -6.22 -1.69 13.17
CA GLN A 114 -7.19 -2.44 12.36
C GLN A 114 -6.67 -2.68 10.92
N LYS A 115 -5.39 -2.40 10.67
CA LYS A 115 -4.81 -2.54 9.33
C LYS A 115 -4.80 -3.99 8.88
N THR A 116 -5.18 -4.19 7.60
CA THR A 116 -5.22 -5.47 6.92
C THR A 116 -4.35 -5.50 5.65
N ASP A 117 -3.62 -4.41 5.39
CA ASP A 117 -2.78 -4.31 4.22
C ASP A 117 -1.54 -3.42 4.42
N LYS A 118 -0.56 -3.60 3.55
CA LYS A 118 0.63 -2.75 3.47
C LYS A 118 1.20 -2.70 2.07
N ASN A 119 1.40 -1.49 1.56
CA ASN A 119 2.17 -1.28 0.34
C ASN A 119 3.67 -1.49 0.59
N ILE A 120 4.32 -2.27 -0.28
CA ILE A 120 5.75 -2.46 -0.34
C ILE A 120 6.24 -1.84 -1.64
N TYR A 121 7.04 -0.79 -1.55
CA TYR A 121 7.55 -0.01 -2.68
C TYR A 121 9.04 -0.26 -2.90
N ASN A 122 9.55 0.22 -4.04
CA ASN A 122 10.95 0.18 -4.44
C ASN A 122 11.45 -1.26 -4.61
N LEU A 123 10.60 -2.12 -5.13
CA LEU A 123 10.97 -3.46 -5.54
C LEU A 123 11.70 -3.42 -6.89
N THR A 124 12.49 -4.43 -7.16
CA THR A 124 13.14 -4.61 -8.46
C THR A 124 12.16 -5.30 -9.41
N LEU A 125 12.03 -4.77 -10.61
CA LEU A 125 11.17 -5.35 -11.67
C LEU A 125 11.56 -6.80 -12.01
N GLY A 126 10.59 -7.59 -12.45
CA GLY A 126 10.77 -8.95 -12.93
C GLY A 126 11.44 -9.89 -11.91
N THR A 127 11.30 -9.63 -10.62
CA THR A 127 12.06 -10.29 -9.57
C THR A 127 11.13 -11.08 -8.62
N ASN A 128 11.56 -12.28 -8.26
CA ASN A 128 10.87 -13.12 -7.29
C ASN A 128 11.19 -12.69 -5.86
N TYR A 129 10.16 -12.57 -5.05
CA TYR A 129 10.24 -12.18 -3.63
C TYR A 129 9.58 -13.21 -2.73
N GLU A 130 10.11 -13.32 -1.54
CA GLU A 130 9.49 -13.99 -0.39
C GLU A 130 9.31 -12.99 0.74
N TRP A 131 8.32 -13.22 1.59
CA TRP A 131 7.98 -12.31 2.68
C TRP A 131 7.35 -13.05 3.84
N ASP A 132 7.56 -12.52 5.04
CA ASP A 132 6.95 -13.03 6.27
C ASP A 132 6.33 -11.88 7.04
N VAL A 133 5.34 -12.19 7.86
CA VAL A 133 4.66 -11.26 8.76
C VAL A 133 4.76 -11.72 10.20
N LYS A 134 4.83 -10.77 11.11
CA LYS A 134 4.84 -10.97 12.54
C LYS A 134 3.92 -9.96 13.22
N VAL A 135 3.18 -10.42 14.21
CA VAL A 135 2.24 -9.61 15.00
C VAL A 135 2.76 -9.40 16.39
N TRP A 136 2.57 -8.22 16.94
CA TRP A 136 2.72 -7.93 18.37
C TRP A 136 1.34 -7.65 18.95
N TYR A 137 1.03 -8.35 20.03
CA TYR A 137 -0.20 -8.12 20.78
C TYR A 137 0.09 -7.32 22.04
N CYS A 138 -0.83 -6.40 22.38
CA CYS A 138 -0.73 -5.55 23.54
C CYS A 138 -0.58 -6.36 24.83
N GLY A 139 0.44 -6.04 25.62
CA GLY A 139 0.68 -6.68 26.90
C GLY A 139 1.13 -8.15 26.87
N VAL A 140 1.12 -8.79 25.69
CA VAL A 140 1.39 -10.24 25.57
C VAL A 140 2.71 -10.49 24.84
N GLY A 141 3.05 -9.67 23.84
CA GLY A 141 4.28 -9.83 23.08
C GLY A 141 4.06 -10.25 21.63
N ALA A 142 5.12 -10.77 21.00
CA ALA A 142 5.17 -11.05 19.58
C ALA A 142 4.95 -12.52 19.25
N THR A 143 4.25 -12.78 18.14
CA THR A 143 4.15 -14.13 17.53
C THR A 143 5.47 -14.54 16.87
N GLY A 144 5.53 -15.78 16.35
CA GLY A 144 6.53 -16.17 15.36
C GLY A 144 6.31 -15.45 14.01
N TRP A 145 7.30 -15.52 13.13
CA TRP A 145 7.15 -15.11 11.73
C TRP A 145 6.31 -16.15 10.98
N VAL A 146 5.34 -15.67 10.20
CA VAL A 146 4.52 -16.50 9.32
C VAL A 146 4.84 -16.12 7.88
N ALA A 147 5.20 -17.11 7.07
CA ALA A 147 5.51 -16.92 5.66
C ALA A 147 4.24 -16.66 4.85
N GLY A 148 4.26 -15.62 4.04
CA GLY A 148 3.27 -15.38 3.01
C GLY A 148 3.60 -16.12 1.71
N PRO A 149 2.65 -16.21 0.76
CA PRO A 149 2.92 -16.76 -0.56
C PRO A 149 3.96 -15.92 -1.30
N GLY A 150 4.94 -16.57 -1.93
CA GLY A 150 5.91 -15.88 -2.78
C GLY A 150 5.22 -15.14 -3.94
N PHE A 151 5.86 -14.09 -4.43
CA PHE A 151 5.35 -13.32 -5.57
C PHE A 151 6.48 -12.89 -6.50
N SER A 152 6.13 -12.55 -7.75
CA SER A 152 7.04 -11.95 -8.71
C SER A 152 6.51 -10.57 -9.08
N THR A 153 7.38 -9.56 -9.04
CA THR A 153 7.05 -8.26 -9.61
C THR A 153 6.88 -8.36 -11.12
N ALA A 154 6.06 -7.49 -11.70
CA ALA A 154 5.90 -7.43 -13.14
C ALA A 154 7.21 -7.03 -13.84
N ALA A 155 7.34 -7.37 -15.11
CA ALA A 155 8.39 -6.85 -15.96
C ALA A 155 8.22 -5.33 -16.16
N GLU A 156 9.24 -4.67 -16.70
CA GLU A 156 9.14 -3.27 -17.10
C GLU A 156 7.99 -3.08 -18.10
N CYS A 157 7.21 -1.99 -17.91
CA CYS A 157 6.21 -1.61 -18.89
C CYS A 157 6.90 -1.02 -20.13
N PRO A 158 6.83 -1.70 -21.29
CA PRO A 158 7.56 -1.26 -22.49
C PRO A 158 6.99 0.05 -23.02
N ASN A 159 7.87 0.95 -23.48
CA ASN A 159 7.43 2.16 -24.17
C ASN A 159 7.21 1.88 -25.67
N VAL A 160 6.56 2.81 -26.35
CA VAL A 160 6.39 2.77 -27.81
C VAL A 160 7.76 2.75 -28.50
N ALA A 161 7.82 2.09 -29.64
CA ALA A 161 9.01 2.01 -30.49
C ALA A 161 8.77 2.64 -31.86
N ASN A 162 9.85 2.88 -32.60
CA ASN A 162 9.82 3.37 -33.99
C ASN A 162 8.89 4.57 -34.20
N THR A 163 8.97 5.51 -33.27
CA THR A 163 8.11 6.70 -33.22
C THR A 163 8.42 7.66 -34.37
N ASN A 164 7.38 8.18 -35.03
CA ASN A 164 7.49 9.17 -36.08
C ASN A 164 6.34 10.17 -35.98
N ALA A 165 6.60 11.43 -36.37
CA ALA A 165 5.58 12.45 -36.47
C ALA A 165 5.79 13.25 -37.77
N TYR A 166 4.69 13.52 -38.50
CA TYR A 166 4.74 14.33 -39.69
C TYR A 166 3.51 15.23 -39.83
N GLY A 167 3.70 16.38 -40.42
CA GLY A 167 2.63 17.31 -40.74
C GLY A 167 1.84 16.80 -41.95
N ALA A 168 0.61 16.37 -41.74
CA ALA A 168 -0.27 15.90 -42.80
C ALA A 168 -0.86 17.09 -43.63
N ASN A 169 -1.00 18.26 -42.97
CA ASN A 169 -1.34 19.55 -43.59
C ASN A 169 -1.00 20.67 -42.56
N PRO A 170 -1.19 21.99 -42.91
CA PRO A 170 -0.80 23.09 -42.03
C PRO A 170 -1.43 23.11 -40.63
N THR A 171 -2.54 22.40 -40.42
CA THR A 171 -3.26 22.37 -39.13
C THR A 171 -3.34 21.00 -38.52
N LYS A 172 -2.67 20.00 -39.13
CA LYS A 172 -2.78 18.59 -38.71
C LYS A 172 -1.42 17.90 -38.70
N ALA A 173 -1.13 17.19 -37.63
CA ALA A 173 -0.02 16.24 -37.55
C ALA A 173 -0.52 14.81 -37.25
N THR A 174 0.18 13.83 -37.82
CA THR A 174 -0.02 12.40 -37.57
C THR A 174 1.16 11.87 -36.84
N PHE A 175 0.88 11.15 -35.73
CA PHE A 175 1.84 10.42 -34.89
C PHE A 175 1.70 8.94 -35.24
N SER A 176 2.83 8.25 -35.43
CA SER A 176 2.86 6.79 -35.62
C SER A 176 3.96 6.15 -34.78
N TRP A 177 3.74 4.93 -34.42
CA TRP A 177 4.64 4.11 -33.59
C TRP A 177 4.35 2.64 -33.81
N ASP A 178 5.11 1.76 -33.15
CA ASP A 178 4.82 0.35 -33.07
C ASP A 178 5.04 -0.23 -31.66
N ASP A 179 4.82 -1.52 -31.50
CA ASP A 179 4.94 -2.28 -30.27
C ASP A 179 6.16 -3.22 -30.25
N SER A 180 7.19 -2.93 -31.04
CA SER A 180 8.40 -3.78 -31.10
C SER A 180 9.07 -3.98 -29.73
N ASN A 181 8.86 -3.04 -28.79
CA ASN A 181 9.37 -3.16 -27.41
C ASN A 181 8.47 -4.06 -26.53
N GLY A 182 7.26 -4.41 -26.96
CA GLY A 182 6.32 -5.23 -26.23
C GLY A 182 4.93 -4.62 -26.09
N SER A 183 4.01 -5.38 -25.49
CA SER A 183 2.60 -4.99 -25.34
C SER A 183 2.38 -4.10 -24.11
N TYR A 184 1.39 -3.19 -24.24
CA TYR A 184 0.94 -2.26 -23.20
C TYR A 184 -0.59 -2.15 -23.27
N SER A 185 -1.23 -1.43 -22.36
CA SER A 185 -2.70 -1.24 -22.42
C SER A 185 -3.09 -0.04 -23.29
N PHE A 186 -2.41 1.09 -23.11
CA PHE A 186 -2.62 2.29 -23.91
C PHE A 186 -1.39 3.20 -23.88
N VAL A 187 -1.30 4.10 -24.86
CA VAL A 187 -0.29 5.16 -24.92
C VAL A 187 -0.96 6.53 -24.77
N ARG A 188 -0.36 7.42 -24.00
CA ARG A 188 -0.67 8.84 -23.99
C ARG A 188 0.36 9.59 -24.82
N ILE A 189 -0.13 10.47 -25.69
CA ILE A 189 0.71 11.35 -26.48
C ILE A 189 0.41 12.78 -26.04
N LYS A 190 1.46 13.56 -25.84
CA LYS A 190 1.38 14.99 -25.57
C LYS A 190 2.30 15.74 -26.51
N ILE A 191 1.87 16.94 -26.90
CA ILE A 191 2.64 17.86 -27.74
C ILE A 191 2.77 19.21 -27.07
N ARG A 192 3.79 19.96 -27.42
CA ARG A 192 3.96 21.37 -27.07
C ARG A 192 4.61 22.12 -28.23
N VAL A 193 4.48 23.44 -28.24
CA VAL A 193 5.26 24.29 -29.15
C VAL A 193 6.74 24.16 -28.82
N ASP A 194 7.58 23.94 -29.80
CA ASP A 194 9.02 23.64 -29.59
C ASP A 194 9.80 24.84 -29.05
N SER A 195 9.41 26.08 -29.40
CA SER A 195 10.04 27.32 -28.91
C SER A 195 9.94 27.54 -27.38
N ILE A 196 9.08 26.82 -26.68
CA ILE A 196 8.95 26.93 -25.21
C ILE A 196 10.15 26.23 -24.55
N SER A 197 11.06 27.00 -23.96
CA SER A 197 12.31 26.49 -23.38
C SER A 197 12.13 25.85 -21.99
N ASN A 198 11.21 26.36 -21.17
CA ASN A 198 10.91 25.85 -19.83
C ASN A 198 9.41 25.51 -19.71
N PRO A 199 8.97 24.38 -20.30
CA PRO A 199 7.54 24.07 -20.37
C PRO A 199 6.98 23.70 -19.00
N VAL A 200 5.83 24.27 -18.67
CA VAL A 200 4.99 23.87 -17.54
C VAL A 200 3.88 22.92 -18.03
N LEU A 201 3.15 22.31 -17.10
CA LEU A 201 2.15 21.27 -17.44
C LEU A 201 1.06 21.81 -18.41
N SER A 202 0.68 23.06 -18.28
CA SER A 202 -0.33 23.72 -19.14
C SER A 202 0.11 23.93 -20.59
N ASP A 203 1.41 23.87 -20.86
CA ASP A 203 1.94 24.02 -22.23
C ASP A 203 1.76 22.76 -23.06
N PHE A 204 1.41 21.65 -22.43
CA PHE A 204 1.23 20.37 -23.10
C PHE A 204 -0.23 20.16 -23.51
N ILE A 205 -0.42 19.85 -24.77
CA ILE A 205 -1.72 19.50 -25.37
C ILE A 205 -1.75 17.98 -25.53
N GLN A 206 -2.81 17.33 -25.05
CA GLN A 206 -2.98 15.89 -25.23
C GLN A 206 -3.48 15.56 -26.65
N VAL A 207 -2.96 14.44 -27.17
CA VAL A 207 -3.36 13.87 -28.46
C VAL A 207 -4.08 12.56 -28.18
N GLY A 208 -5.33 12.43 -28.63
CA GLY A 208 -6.12 11.21 -28.42
C GLY A 208 -6.82 11.11 -27.06
N GLY A 209 -7.07 12.23 -26.40
CA GLY A 209 -7.82 12.28 -25.14
C GLY A 209 -7.07 11.55 -24.00
N ASN A 210 -7.74 10.64 -23.30
CA ASN A 210 -7.19 9.93 -22.15
C ASN A 210 -6.15 8.85 -22.51
N GLY A 211 -5.96 8.55 -23.78
CA GLY A 211 -5.00 7.57 -24.28
C GLY A 211 -5.48 6.91 -25.58
N VAL A 212 -4.54 6.29 -26.28
CA VAL A 212 -4.78 5.50 -27.48
C VAL A 212 -4.57 4.04 -27.12
N THR A 213 -5.61 3.23 -27.25
CA THR A 213 -5.62 1.80 -26.87
C THR A 213 -4.61 1.01 -27.70
N TYR A 214 -4.00 0.01 -27.08
CA TYR A 214 -3.14 -0.98 -27.75
C TYR A 214 -3.82 -1.56 -29.00
N GLY A 215 -3.02 -1.83 -30.03
CA GLY A 215 -3.52 -2.25 -31.35
C GLY A 215 -3.84 -1.10 -32.29
N THR A 216 -3.82 0.15 -31.79
CA THR A 216 -3.85 1.36 -32.63
C THR A 216 -2.48 2.00 -32.58
N TYR A 217 -1.83 2.13 -33.75
CA TYR A 217 -0.43 2.58 -33.87
C TYR A 217 -0.29 3.92 -34.59
N THR A 218 -1.37 4.61 -34.76
CA THR A 218 -1.39 5.96 -35.33
C THR A 218 -2.40 6.84 -34.63
N LYS A 219 -2.14 8.16 -34.55
CA LYS A 219 -3.09 9.14 -34.03
C LYS A 219 -2.87 10.51 -34.64
N ASP A 220 -3.97 11.09 -35.08
CA ASP A 220 -3.99 12.43 -35.60
C ASP A 220 -4.24 13.47 -34.51
N LYS A 221 -3.58 14.62 -34.64
CA LYS A 221 -3.88 15.85 -33.90
C LYS A 221 -4.27 16.94 -34.91
N ASN A 222 -5.50 17.39 -34.80
CA ASN A 222 -6.03 18.52 -35.56
C ASN A 222 -5.97 19.83 -34.77
N GLY A 223 -6.17 20.95 -35.44
CA GLY A 223 -6.25 22.27 -34.83
C GLY A 223 -4.90 22.80 -34.35
N LEU A 224 -3.82 22.46 -35.06
CA LEU A 224 -2.49 23.02 -34.85
C LEU A 224 -2.41 24.41 -35.53
N THR A 225 -1.55 25.28 -35.02
CA THR A 225 -1.30 26.60 -35.59
C THR A 225 -0.37 26.46 -36.81
N PRO A 226 -0.74 26.96 -37.97
CA PRO A 226 0.11 26.94 -39.15
C PRO A 226 1.43 27.68 -38.91
N GLY A 227 2.54 27.08 -39.37
CA GLY A 227 3.87 27.69 -39.25
C GLY A 227 4.56 27.43 -37.89
N GLU A 228 3.86 26.87 -36.90
CA GLU A 228 4.45 26.50 -35.62
C GLU A 228 5.12 25.11 -35.69
N THR A 229 6.26 24.99 -35.05
CA THR A 229 6.94 23.69 -34.82
C THR A 229 6.51 23.10 -33.49
N TYR A 230 6.11 21.84 -33.49
CA TYR A 230 5.67 21.12 -32.31
C TYR A 230 6.61 19.98 -32.00
N ARG A 231 6.80 19.74 -30.71
CA ARG A 231 7.51 18.57 -30.19
C ARG A 231 6.53 17.59 -29.53
N GLY A 232 6.52 16.35 -29.98
CA GLY A 232 5.67 15.29 -29.47
C GLY A 232 6.41 14.30 -28.59
N GLN A 233 5.70 13.75 -27.59
CA GLN A 233 6.21 12.70 -26.72
C GLN A 233 5.11 11.69 -26.42
N GLY A 234 5.46 10.38 -26.38
CA GLY A 234 4.58 9.28 -26.01
C GLY A 234 5.06 8.55 -24.77
N ARG A 235 4.12 8.05 -23.97
CA ARG A 235 4.36 7.19 -22.82
C ARG A 235 3.26 6.16 -22.72
N THR A 236 3.61 4.92 -22.39
CA THR A 236 2.69 3.80 -22.27
C THR A 236 2.27 3.52 -20.83
N TRP A 237 1.10 2.92 -20.68
CA TRP A 237 0.58 2.37 -19.45
C TRP A 237 0.25 0.89 -19.67
N CYS A 238 0.71 0.03 -18.77
CA CYS A 238 0.44 -1.41 -18.78
C CYS A 238 -0.79 -1.79 -17.98
N ASN A 239 -1.27 -0.91 -17.09
CA ASN A 239 -2.56 -1.07 -16.45
C ASN A 239 -3.64 -0.32 -17.25
N PRO A 240 -4.73 -0.98 -17.69
CA PRO A 240 -5.80 -0.34 -18.46
C PRO A 240 -6.52 0.79 -17.71
N GLN A 241 -6.47 0.79 -16.38
CA GLN A 241 -7.00 1.89 -15.54
C GLN A 241 -5.99 3.03 -15.34
N GLY A 242 -4.79 2.92 -15.90
CA GLY A 242 -3.71 3.89 -15.69
C GLY A 242 -2.95 3.65 -14.38
N GLY A 243 -2.57 4.73 -13.71
CA GLY A 243 -1.85 4.63 -12.43
C GLY A 243 -0.34 4.51 -12.59
N ALA A 244 0.30 3.81 -11.67
CA ALA A 244 1.75 3.81 -11.53
C ALA A 244 2.46 2.85 -12.48
N TYR A 245 1.81 1.82 -12.96
CA TYR A 245 2.41 0.85 -13.89
C TYR A 245 2.45 1.42 -15.30
N ASN A 246 3.52 2.14 -15.62
CA ASN A 246 3.77 2.82 -16.89
C ASN A 246 5.27 2.76 -17.23
N SER A 247 5.62 3.01 -18.49
CA SER A 247 7.02 3.04 -18.91
C SER A 247 7.83 4.10 -18.15
N LEU A 248 9.14 3.88 -18.02
CA LEU A 248 10.03 4.73 -17.20
C LEU A 248 10.08 6.18 -17.67
N GLY A 249 9.89 6.44 -18.96
CA GLY A 249 10.02 7.78 -19.52
C GLY A 249 9.05 8.08 -20.65
N TRP A 250 9.19 9.29 -21.19
CA TRP A 250 8.51 9.75 -22.40
C TRP A 250 9.45 9.58 -23.59
N THR A 251 8.98 8.90 -24.65
CA THR A 251 9.72 8.75 -25.91
C THR A 251 9.32 9.88 -26.86
N SER A 252 10.30 10.53 -27.47
CA SER A 252 10.04 11.59 -28.45
C SER A 252 9.49 11.02 -29.75
N PHE A 253 8.58 11.76 -30.39
CA PHE A 253 8.14 11.55 -31.74
C PHE A 253 8.89 12.54 -32.63
N GLY A 254 9.83 12.06 -33.36
CA GLY A 254 10.50 12.78 -34.44
C GLY A 254 11.15 14.13 -34.10
#